data_599627009693e013f03ef371e99745d6
#
_entry.id   599627009693e013f03ef371e99745d6
#
_cell.length_a   1.000
_cell.length_b   1.000
_cell.length_c   1.000
_cell.angle_alpha   90.00
_cell.angle_beta   90.00
_cell.angle_gamma   90.00
#
_symmetry.space_group_name_H-M   'P 1'
#
loop_
_entity.id
_entity.type
_entity.pdbx_description
1 polymer ?
#
loop_
_entity_poly.entity_id
_entity_poly.type
_entity_poly.pdbx_seq_one_letter_code
_entity_poly.pdbx_strand_id
1 'polypeptide(L)'
;MNKTLLFAGTAVAASAFASSVYARDSISVVGSSTVFPFATVVAERFGRTTDFATPKIESTGSGGGLKLFCSGIGVNTPDITNASRRIKASEFEMCQENGVTDVVEVLIGFDGIAVANSIEAEQLDMSTTDLFLSLAKMVPNPDGSDTLVENPYKQWSDINPDLPAINIEVLGPPPTSGTRDAFLELAMEAGCEEFEFISNMEENDFKQACHTMREDGVYVEAGENDNLIVQKLEANPNAVGIFGYSFLEQNDDKVQSSIINGH
;
A
#
# COMPACT_ATOMS: atom_id res chain seq x y z
N MET A 1 17.77 42.36 81.49
CA MET A 1 18.29 42.33 80.12
C MET A 1 17.80 41.01 79.50
N ASN A 2 16.65 41.01 78.82
CA ASN A 2 16.04 39.86 78.18
C ASN A 2 16.33 39.93 76.66
N LYS A 3 17.01 38.94 76.11
CA LYS A 3 17.22 38.81 74.69
C LYS A 3 16.19 37.83 74.17
N THR A 4 15.22 38.28 73.38
CA THR A 4 14.24 37.54 72.70
C THR A 4 14.86 37.11 71.32
N LEU A 5 15.05 35.81 71.10
CA LEU A 5 15.43 35.28 69.79
C LEU A 5 14.15 35.07 68.93
N LEU A 6 14.05 35.82 67.81
CA LEU A 6 13.07 35.55 66.79
C LEU A 6 13.62 34.38 65.83
N PHE A 7 12.90 33.29 65.78
CA PHE A 7 13.09 32.29 64.77
C PHE A 7 12.24 32.65 63.54
N ALA A 8 12.89 33.01 62.43
CA ALA A 8 12.26 33.14 61.12
C ALA A 8 12.16 31.78 60.45
N GLY A 9 10.98 31.21 60.43
CA GLY A 9 10.70 29.98 59.67
C GLY A 9 10.52 30.29 58.22
N THR A 10 11.43 29.80 57.39
CA THR A 10 11.32 29.84 55.91
C THR A 10 10.39 28.72 55.46
N ALA A 11 9.17 29.06 55.03
CA ALA A 11 8.25 28.11 54.36
C ALA A 11 8.71 27.93 52.92
N VAL A 12 9.24 26.78 52.60
CA VAL A 12 9.51 26.35 51.20
C VAL A 12 8.18 25.91 50.59
N ALA A 13 7.61 26.75 49.73
CA ALA A 13 6.46 26.40 48.92
C ALA A 13 6.94 25.43 47.83
N ALA A 14 6.65 24.13 47.97
CA ALA A 14 6.81 23.13 46.91
C ALA A 14 5.74 23.41 45.84
N SER A 15 6.13 24.08 44.75
CA SER A 15 5.30 24.21 43.56
C SER A 15 5.24 22.87 42.87
N ALA A 16 4.15 22.11 43.07
CA ALA A 16 3.84 20.94 42.28
C ALA A 16 3.53 21.41 40.86
N PHE A 17 4.48 21.23 39.93
CA PHE A 17 4.19 21.32 38.50
C PHE A 17 3.27 20.15 38.16
N ALA A 18 1.96 20.41 38.15
CA ALA A 18 1.01 19.51 37.50
C ALA A 18 1.29 19.63 36.01
N SER A 19 2.07 18.68 35.47
CA SER A 19 2.15 18.47 34.03
C SER A 19 0.73 18.16 33.59
N SER A 20 0.10 19.07 32.88
CA SER A 20 -1.16 18.80 32.20
C SER A 20 -0.87 17.68 31.17
N VAL A 21 -1.30 16.48 31.48
CA VAL A 21 -1.33 15.39 30.51
C VAL A 21 -2.37 15.80 29.49
N TYR A 22 -1.93 16.32 28.35
CA TYR A 22 -2.81 16.54 27.20
C TYR A 22 -3.23 15.16 26.70
N ALA A 23 -4.41 14.73 27.11
CA ALA A 23 -5.06 13.59 26.48
C ALA A 23 -5.51 14.02 25.08
N ARG A 24 -5.28 13.15 24.08
CA ARG A 24 -5.80 13.39 22.73
C ARG A 24 -7.33 13.25 22.76
N ASP A 25 -8.03 14.20 22.14
CA ASP A 25 -9.50 14.21 22.11
C ASP A 25 -10.09 13.25 21.06
N SER A 26 -9.29 12.73 20.15
CA SER A 26 -9.72 11.81 19.08
C SER A 26 -8.64 10.79 18.74
N ILE A 27 -9.07 9.60 18.34
CA ILE A 27 -8.20 8.54 17.80
C ILE A 27 -7.67 8.98 16.43
N SER A 28 -6.37 8.81 16.20
CA SER A 28 -5.71 9.07 14.92
C SER A 28 -5.33 7.74 14.26
N VAL A 29 -5.82 7.52 13.06
CA VAL A 29 -5.58 6.31 12.25
C VAL A 29 -4.95 6.72 10.93
N VAL A 30 -3.85 6.08 10.56
CA VAL A 30 -3.14 6.32 9.29
C VAL A 30 -2.94 5.00 8.57
N GLY A 31 -2.54 5.02 7.30
CA GLY A 31 -2.05 3.81 6.62
C GLY A 31 -2.70 3.54 5.27
N SER A 32 -2.94 2.26 5.02
CA SER A 32 -3.37 1.71 3.74
C SER A 32 -4.54 2.45 3.11
N SER A 33 -4.39 2.84 1.85
CA SER A 33 -5.49 3.38 1.02
C SER A 33 -6.54 2.33 0.69
N THR A 34 -6.17 1.05 0.60
CA THR A 34 -7.11 -0.08 0.44
C THR A 34 -8.07 -0.20 1.63
N VAL A 35 -7.55 -0.03 2.87
CA VAL A 35 -8.34 -0.13 4.10
C VAL A 35 -9.08 1.18 4.40
N PHE A 36 -8.62 2.30 3.85
CA PHE A 36 -9.12 3.65 4.15
C PHE A 36 -10.65 3.79 4.02
N PRO A 37 -11.32 3.31 2.94
CA PRO A 37 -12.78 3.44 2.82
C PRO A 37 -13.53 2.72 3.94
N PHE A 38 -13.09 1.51 4.28
CA PHE A 38 -13.69 0.70 5.35
C PHE A 38 -13.48 1.33 6.73
N ALA A 39 -12.25 1.78 7.01
CA ALA A 39 -11.90 2.45 8.25
C ALA A 39 -12.70 3.75 8.43
N THR A 40 -12.95 4.49 7.36
CA THR A 40 -13.77 5.71 7.37
C THR A 40 -15.21 5.42 7.79
N VAL A 41 -15.84 4.39 7.21
CA VAL A 41 -17.20 3.98 7.59
C VAL A 41 -17.28 3.56 9.06
N VAL A 42 -16.27 2.80 9.53
CA VAL A 42 -16.19 2.38 10.94
C VAL A 42 -16.03 3.58 11.86
N ALA A 43 -15.15 4.52 11.52
CA ALA A 43 -14.92 5.75 12.30
C ALA A 43 -16.17 6.62 12.39
N GLU A 44 -16.86 6.83 11.27
CA GLU A 44 -18.13 7.57 11.28
C GLU A 44 -19.21 6.89 12.13
N ARG A 45 -19.30 5.57 12.03
CA ARG A 45 -20.24 4.81 12.85
C ARG A 45 -19.89 4.92 14.33
N PHE A 46 -18.62 4.82 14.69
CA PHE A 46 -18.14 4.98 16.06
C PHE A 46 -18.53 6.36 16.62
N GLY A 47 -18.27 7.45 15.90
CA GLY A 47 -18.64 8.79 16.32
C GLY A 47 -20.15 9.04 16.44
N ARG A 48 -20.96 8.30 15.65
CA ARG A 48 -22.44 8.39 15.73
C ARG A 48 -23.06 7.55 16.84
N THR A 49 -22.39 6.49 17.28
CA THR A 49 -22.95 5.52 18.24
C THR A 49 -22.33 5.60 19.62
N THR A 50 -21.34 6.49 19.82
CA THR A 50 -20.67 6.71 21.09
C THR A 50 -20.60 8.20 21.42
N ASP A 51 -20.26 8.53 22.66
CA ASP A 51 -20.04 9.93 23.11
C ASP A 51 -18.60 10.41 22.80
N PHE A 52 -17.79 9.62 22.10
CA PHE A 52 -16.42 9.98 21.76
C PHE A 52 -16.36 10.69 20.40
N ALA A 53 -15.30 11.48 20.21
CA ALA A 53 -15.04 12.14 18.93
C ALA A 53 -14.81 11.11 17.82
N THR A 54 -15.31 11.42 16.63
CA THR A 54 -15.05 10.59 15.44
C THR A 54 -13.54 10.46 15.19
N PRO A 55 -13.00 9.22 15.06
CA PRO A 55 -11.59 9.03 14.73
C PRO A 55 -11.21 9.72 13.42
N LYS A 56 -9.99 10.26 13.37
CA LYS A 56 -9.42 10.84 12.16
C LYS A 56 -8.74 9.74 11.37
N ILE A 57 -9.08 9.62 10.11
CA ILE A 57 -8.52 8.60 9.21
C ILE A 57 -7.74 9.32 8.10
N GLU A 58 -6.48 8.93 7.87
CA GLU A 58 -5.63 9.48 6.82
C GLU A 58 -5.05 8.34 5.96
N SER A 59 -5.13 8.47 4.64
CA SER A 59 -4.53 7.54 3.70
C SER A 59 -3.07 7.95 3.43
N THR A 60 -2.12 7.13 3.87
CA THR A 60 -0.68 7.38 3.75
C THR A 60 0.08 6.23 3.08
N GLY A 61 -0.67 5.20 2.62
CA GLY A 61 -0.11 3.90 2.23
C GLY A 61 0.32 3.06 3.44
N SER A 62 0.42 1.73 3.29
CA SER A 62 0.78 0.82 4.38
C SER A 62 2.15 1.15 4.99
N GLY A 63 3.18 1.32 4.15
CA GLY A 63 4.53 1.65 4.61
C GLY A 63 4.63 3.03 5.25
N GLY A 64 3.98 4.04 4.67
CA GLY A 64 3.91 5.39 5.24
C GLY A 64 3.23 5.41 6.61
N GLY A 65 2.12 4.68 6.74
CA GLY A 65 1.39 4.55 7.99
C GLY A 65 2.21 3.84 9.08
N LEU A 66 2.84 2.72 8.75
CA LEU A 66 3.71 2.00 9.68
C LEU A 66 4.90 2.84 10.13
N LYS A 67 5.52 3.61 9.22
CA LYS A 67 6.60 4.54 9.57
C LYS A 67 6.15 5.62 10.55
N LEU A 68 4.96 6.19 10.35
CA LEU A 68 4.40 7.19 11.27
C LEU A 68 4.03 6.56 12.62
N PHE A 69 3.41 5.39 12.60
CA PHE A 69 3.04 4.65 13.81
C PHE A 69 4.27 4.26 14.63
N CYS A 70 5.32 3.74 13.98
CA CYS A 70 6.56 3.35 14.62
C CYS A 70 7.51 4.52 14.95
N SER A 71 7.11 5.79 14.72
CA SER A 71 7.95 6.95 15.05
C SER A 71 7.99 7.27 16.55
N GLY A 72 7.15 6.65 17.39
CA GLY A 72 7.14 6.80 18.83
C GLY A 72 5.76 6.76 19.45
N ILE A 73 5.68 7.04 20.75
CA ILE A 73 4.45 7.07 21.53
C ILE A 73 4.16 8.51 21.95
N GLY A 74 2.94 8.98 21.72
CA GLY A 74 2.53 10.30 22.19
C GLY A 74 1.40 10.92 21.38
N VAL A 75 1.03 12.14 21.75
CA VAL A 75 -0.11 12.86 21.14
C VAL A 75 0.12 13.26 19.68
N ASN A 76 1.35 13.24 19.22
CA ASN A 76 1.74 13.60 17.85
C ASN A 76 1.97 12.39 16.94
N THR A 77 1.82 11.18 17.46
CA THR A 77 1.95 9.92 16.69
C THR A 77 0.59 9.25 16.55
N PRO A 78 0.32 8.50 15.48
CA PRO A 78 -0.95 7.79 15.32
C PRO A 78 -1.17 6.73 16.41
N ASP A 79 -2.44 6.48 16.74
CA ASP A 79 -2.84 5.43 17.69
C ASP A 79 -2.98 4.07 16.99
N ILE A 80 -3.36 4.09 15.71
CA ILE A 80 -3.59 2.89 14.90
C ILE A 80 -2.98 3.14 13.52
N THR A 81 -2.43 2.09 12.94
CA THR A 81 -2.10 2.06 11.52
C THR A 81 -2.84 0.93 10.81
N ASN A 82 -3.40 1.24 9.65
CA ASN A 82 -3.98 0.25 8.75
C ASN A 82 -2.93 -0.21 7.75
N ALA A 83 -2.93 -1.49 7.42
CA ALA A 83 -2.04 -2.04 6.43
C ALA A 83 -2.76 -3.08 5.56
N SER A 84 -2.41 -3.16 4.29
CA SER A 84 -2.88 -4.19 3.35
C SER A 84 -1.99 -5.45 3.36
N ARG A 85 -0.96 -5.45 4.18
CA ARG A 85 -0.03 -6.55 4.42
C ARG A 85 0.39 -6.61 5.89
N ARG A 86 1.06 -7.67 6.26
CA ARG A 86 1.69 -7.77 7.58
C ARG A 86 2.84 -6.76 7.74
N ILE A 87 3.10 -6.38 8.98
CA ILE A 87 4.28 -5.58 9.32
C ILE A 87 5.55 -6.36 8.95
N LYS A 88 6.51 -5.69 8.29
CA LYS A 88 7.82 -6.26 7.96
C LYS A 88 8.73 -6.28 9.19
N ALA A 89 9.72 -7.16 9.21
CA ALA A 89 10.69 -7.26 10.32
C ALA A 89 11.41 -5.92 10.57
N SER A 90 11.86 -5.24 9.52
CA SER A 90 12.52 -3.94 9.60
C SER A 90 11.61 -2.83 10.16
N GLU A 91 10.32 -2.85 9.84
CA GLU A 91 9.35 -1.90 10.39
C GLU A 91 9.10 -2.18 11.88
N PHE A 92 9.03 -3.46 12.27
CA PHE A 92 8.89 -3.83 13.67
C PHE A 92 10.15 -3.46 14.49
N GLU A 93 11.35 -3.66 13.94
CA GLU A 93 12.60 -3.21 14.55
C GLU A 93 12.61 -1.69 14.77
N MET A 94 12.21 -0.91 13.77
CA MET A 94 12.06 0.55 13.89
C MET A 94 11.06 0.94 15.01
N CYS A 95 9.93 0.21 15.14
CA CYS A 95 9.00 0.39 16.25
C CYS A 95 9.70 0.22 17.61
N GLN A 96 10.45 -0.88 17.78
CA GLN A 96 11.17 -1.19 19.03
C GLN A 96 12.19 -0.10 19.37
N GLU A 97 13.00 0.33 18.40
CA GLU A 97 14.00 1.39 18.56
C GLU A 97 13.40 2.72 19.02
N ASN A 98 12.18 3.03 18.58
CA ASN A 98 11.45 4.24 18.95
C ASN A 98 10.52 4.05 20.16
N GLY A 99 10.64 2.95 20.88
CA GLY A 99 9.92 2.69 22.13
C GLY A 99 8.48 2.21 21.95
N VAL A 100 8.05 1.87 20.74
CA VAL A 100 6.77 1.21 20.45
C VAL A 100 6.98 -0.30 20.56
N THR A 101 6.95 -0.82 21.80
CA THR A 101 7.36 -2.20 22.09
C THR A 101 6.22 -3.21 21.98
N ASP A 102 4.98 -2.76 22.19
CA ASP A 102 3.80 -3.62 22.19
C ASP A 102 2.93 -3.30 20.95
N VAL A 103 3.19 -4.02 19.85
CA VAL A 103 2.41 -3.91 18.62
C VAL A 103 1.43 -5.07 18.53
N VAL A 104 0.14 -4.78 18.39
CA VAL A 104 -0.92 -5.77 18.22
C VAL A 104 -1.43 -5.71 16.79
N GLU A 105 -1.31 -6.81 16.06
CA GLU A 105 -1.86 -6.98 14.73
C GLU A 105 -3.25 -7.63 14.82
N VAL A 106 -4.24 -7.00 14.19
CA VAL A 106 -5.61 -7.52 14.11
C VAL A 106 -5.96 -7.72 12.64
N LEU A 107 -6.13 -8.98 12.23
CA LEU A 107 -6.62 -9.30 10.89
C LEU A 107 -8.12 -9.00 10.83
N ILE A 108 -8.50 -8.04 9.98
CA ILE A 108 -9.88 -7.58 9.81
C ILE A 108 -10.57 -8.18 8.58
N GLY A 109 -9.81 -8.72 7.64
CA GLY A 109 -10.31 -9.32 6.40
C GLY A 109 -9.20 -9.58 5.41
N PHE A 110 -9.60 -10.06 4.25
CA PHE A 110 -8.74 -10.21 3.07
C PHE A 110 -9.30 -9.34 1.97
N ASP A 111 -8.40 -8.70 1.21
CA ASP A 111 -8.71 -8.05 -0.04
C ASP A 111 -7.95 -8.78 -1.15
N GLY A 112 -8.48 -8.74 -2.37
CA GLY A 112 -7.85 -9.32 -3.54
C GLY A 112 -7.68 -8.25 -4.61
N ILE A 113 -6.64 -8.41 -5.43
CA ILE A 113 -6.43 -7.62 -6.63
C ILE A 113 -6.75 -8.51 -7.81
N ALA A 114 -7.55 -7.99 -8.71
CA ALA A 114 -7.83 -8.63 -9.98
C ALA A 114 -6.98 -7.99 -11.09
N VAL A 115 -6.41 -8.84 -11.92
CA VAL A 115 -5.96 -8.51 -13.27
C VAL A 115 -7.03 -9.06 -14.20
N ALA A 116 -7.66 -8.21 -14.97
CA ALA A 116 -8.86 -8.57 -15.72
C ALA A 116 -8.89 -7.94 -17.12
N ASN A 117 -9.64 -8.54 -18.02
CA ASN A 117 -9.92 -7.98 -19.33
C ASN A 117 -11.41 -8.12 -19.66
N SER A 118 -11.86 -7.54 -20.78
CA SER A 118 -13.25 -7.69 -21.23
C SER A 118 -13.59 -9.17 -21.48
N ILE A 119 -14.83 -9.58 -21.15
CA ILE A 119 -15.34 -10.89 -21.53
C ILE A 119 -15.47 -11.10 -23.05
N GLU A 120 -15.42 -10.01 -23.83
CA GLU A 120 -15.43 -10.07 -25.31
C GLU A 120 -14.07 -10.46 -25.90
N ALA A 121 -13.00 -10.42 -25.09
CA ALA A 121 -11.66 -10.85 -25.49
C ALA A 121 -11.31 -12.23 -24.93
N GLU A 122 -10.23 -12.81 -25.42
CA GLU A 122 -9.70 -14.06 -24.88
C GLU A 122 -9.20 -13.85 -23.45
N GLN A 123 -9.49 -14.81 -22.56
CA GLN A 123 -8.96 -14.82 -21.21
C GLN A 123 -7.44 -15.00 -21.25
N LEU A 124 -6.72 -14.13 -20.59
CA LEU A 124 -5.25 -14.20 -20.56
C LEU A 124 -4.78 -15.15 -19.44
N ASP A 125 -3.80 -15.99 -19.79
CA ASP A 125 -3.08 -16.85 -18.83
C ASP A 125 -1.64 -16.34 -18.73
N MET A 126 -1.33 -15.68 -17.63
CA MET A 126 -0.08 -14.94 -17.41
C MET A 126 0.59 -15.38 -16.11
N SER A 127 1.89 -15.21 -16.05
CA SER A 127 2.63 -15.30 -14.81
C SER A 127 2.83 -13.90 -14.18
N THR A 128 3.21 -13.87 -12.91
CA THR A 128 3.70 -12.65 -12.27
C THR A 128 4.93 -12.10 -12.97
N THR A 129 5.77 -12.97 -13.55
CA THR A 129 6.91 -12.57 -14.38
C THR A 129 6.46 -11.84 -15.64
N ASP A 130 5.40 -12.33 -16.33
CA ASP A 130 4.84 -11.64 -17.50
C ASP A 130 4.31 -10.25 -17.11
N LEU A 131 3.66 -10.12 -15.95
CA LEU A 131 3.21 -8.83 -15.44
C LEU A 131 4.39 -7.89 -15.13
N PHE A 132 5.44 -8.39 -14.47
CA PHE A 132 6.64 -7.60 -14.21
C PHE A 132 7.29 -7.12 -15.51
N LEU A 133 7.54 -8.03 -16.45
CA LEU A 133 8.16 -7.69 -17.74
C LEU A 133 7.30 -6.74 -18.58
N SER A 134 5.97 -6.78 -18.43
CA SER A 134 5.08 -5.86 -19.16
C SER A 134 5.08 -4.44 -18.60
N LEU A 135 5.23 -4.28 -17.29
CA LEU A 135 4.94 -3.02 -16.60
C LEU A 135 6.15 -2.35 -15.93
N ALA A 136 7.23 -3.08 -15.67
CA ALA A 136 8.44 -2.47 -15.08
C ALA A 136 9.09 -1.48 -16.05
N LYS A 137 9.64 -0.39 -15.52
CA LYS A 137 10.41 0.60 -16.30
C LYS A 137 11.71 0.00 -16.82
N MET A 138 12.39 -0.74 -15.97
CA MET A 138 13.62 -1.45 -16.29
C MET A 138 13.37 -2.95 -16.17
N VAL A 139 13.81 -3.72 -17.13
CA VAL A 139 13.66 -5.17 -17.18
C VAL A 139 14.99 -5.86 -17.40
N PRO A 140 15.12 -7.14 -17.05
CA PRO A 140 16.28 -7.94 -17.46
C PRO A 140 16.54 -7.82 -18.95
N ASN A 141 17.81 -7.70 -19.32
CA ASN A 141 18.19 -7.57 -20.72
C ASN A 141 17.82 -8.85 -21.49
N PRO A 142 17.03 -8.75 -22.59
CA PRO A 142 16.63 -9.91 -23.39
C PRO A 142 17.80 -10.70 -24.01
N ASP A 143 19.03 -10.15 -24.00
CA ASP A 143 20.22 -10.87 -24.45
C ASP A 143 20.73 -11.93 -23.45
N GLY A 144 20.08 -12.01 -22.26
CA GLY A 144 20.41 -12.96 -21.20
C GLY A 144 21.55 -12.52 -20.29
N SER A 145 22.02 -11.27 -20.39
CA SER A 145 22.98 -10.71 -19.43
C SER A 145 22.30 -10.27 -18.12
N ASP A 146 23.05 -10.36 -17.02
CA ASP A 146 22.58 -9.91 -15.68
C ASP A 146 22.61 -8.37 -15.56
N THR A 147 21.91 -7.70 -16.47
CA THR A 147 21.80 -6.22 -16.51
C THR A 147 20.34 -5.81 -16.72
N LEU A 148 20.00 -4.61 -16.22
CA LEU A 148 18.70 -4.01 -16.47
C LEU A 148 18.78 -3.05 -17.67
N VAL A 149 17.77 -3.10 -18.54
CA VAL A 149 17.59 -2.19 -19.68
C VAL A 149 16.21 -1.53 -19.62
N GLU A 150 16.03 -0.39 -20.32
CA GLU A 150 14.70 0.16 -20.53
C GLU A 150 13.79 -0.88 -21.18
N ASN A 151 12.57 -0.96 -20.73
CA ASN A 151 11.61 -1.98 -21.17
C ASN A 151 11.35 -1.92 -22.68
N PRO A 152 11.79 -2.92 -23.48
CA PRO A 152 11.63 -2.91 -24.91
C PRO A 152 10.29 -3.50 -25.39
N TYR A 153 9.57 -4.21 -24.52
CA TYR A 153 8.38 -4.97 -24.88
C TYR A 153 7.21 -4.05 -25.24
N LYS A 154 6.54 -4.35 -26.35
CA LYS A 154 5.39 -3.59 -26.87
C LYS A 154 4.13 -4.43 -26.99
N GLN A 155 4.27 -5.71 -27.20
CA GLN A 155 3.16 -6.68 -27.33
C GLN A 155 3.30 -7.74 -26.26
N TRP A 156 2.18 -8.34 -25.86
CA TRP A 156 2.19 -9.44 -24.90
C TRP A 156 3.02 -10.63 -25.42
N SER A 157 2.92 -10.91 -26.73
CA SER A 157 3.70 -11.97 -27.39
C SER A 157 5.21 -11.69 -27.46
N ASP A 158 5.67 -10.46 -27.22
CA ASP A 158 7.12 -10.14 -27.10
C ASP A 158 7.71 -10.71 -25.80
N ILE A 159 6.85 -10.85 -24.78
CA ILE A 159 7.20 -11.34 -23.44
C ILE A 159 7.02 -12.85 -23.38
N ASN A 160 5.84 -13.31 -23.78
CA ASN A 160 5.45 -14.72 -23.75
C ASN A 160 4.74 -15.09 -25.07
N PRO A 161 5.31 -16.00 -25.87
CA PRO A 161 4.73 -16.39 -27.18
C PRO A 161 3.34 -17.01 -27.09
N ASP A 162 2.93 -17.50 -25.92
CA ASP A 162 1.61 -18.07 -25.68
C ASP A 162 0.54 -16.98 -25.46
N LEU A 163 0.96 -15.73 -25.25
CA LEU A 163 0.06 -14.59 -25.13
C LEU A 163 -0.25 -13.96 -26.52
N PRO A 164 -1.37 -13.26 -26.64
CA PRO A 164 -1.80 -12.72 -27.93
C PRO A 164 -0.84 -11.63 -28.46
N ALA A 165 -0.69 -11.56 -29.79
CA ALA A 165 0.12 -10.54 -30.46
C ALA A 165 -0.63 -9.19 -30.55
N ILE A 166 -1.01 -8.64 -29.41
CA ILE A 166 -1.65 -7.34 -29.26
C ILE A 166 -0.77 -6.42 -28.41
N ASN A 167 -0.91 -5.12 -28.59
CA ASN A 167 -0.16 -4.13 -27.82
C ASN A 167 -0.50 -4.26 -26.33
N ILE A 168 0.52 -4.12 -25.49
CA ILE A 168 0.32 -4.03 -24.05
C ILE A 168 -0.33 -2.70 -23.73
N GLU A 169 -1.52 -2.73 -23.16
CA GLU A 169 -2.22 -1.57 -22.61
C GLU A 169 -2.84 -1.99 -21.28
N VAL A 170 -2.38 -1.38 -20.19
CA VAL A 170 -2.84 -1.72 -18.84
C VAL A 170 -3.40 -0.49 -18.17
N LEU A 171 -4.65 -0.60 -17.74
CA LEU A 171 -5.38 0.43 -17.02
C LEU A 171 -5.33 0.10 -15.53
N GLY A 172 -4.83 0.98 -14.72
CA GLY A 172 -4.73 0.70 -13.29
C GLY A 172 -4.80 1.94 -12.41
N PRO A 173 -4.77 1.74 -11.10
CA PRO A 173 -4.87 2.84 -10.14
C PRO A 173 -3.61 3.72 -10.12
N PRO A 174 -3.74 4.98 -9.70
CA PRO A 174 -2.62 5.91 -9.58
C PRO A 174 -1.67 5.52 -8.42
N PRO A 175 -0.47 6.14 -8.33
CA PRO A 175 0.49 5.85 -7.26
C PRO A 175 -0.02 6.11 -5.83
N THR A 176 -1.10 6.87 -5.66
CA THR A 176 -1.73 7.16 -4.37
C THR A 176 -2.63 6.03 -3.87
N SER A 177 -2.95 5.05 -4.73
CA SER A 177 -3.88 3.96 -4.45
C SER A 177 -3.22 2.81 -3.70
N GLY A 178 -3.90 2.27 -2.69
CA GLY A 178 -3.46 1.05 -2.01
C GLY A 178 -3.56 -0.20 -2.87
N THR A 179 -4.46 -0.24 -3.84
CA THR A 179 -4.50 -1.30 -4.85
C THR A 179 -3.21 -1.30 -5.68
N ARG A 180 -2.70 -0.11 -6.01
CA ARG A 180 -1.40 0.01 -6.68
C ARG A 180 -0.26 -0.50 -5.80
N ASP A 181 -0.20 -0.09 -4.52
CA ASP A 181 0.82 -0.56 -3.58
C ASP A 181 0.80 -2.08 -3.45
N ALA A 182 -0.41 -2.66 -3.26
CA ALA A 182 -0.58 -4.09 -3.14
C ALA A 182 -0.22 -4.83 -4.44
N PHE A 183 -0.54 -4.27 -5.62
CA PHE A 183 -0.12 -4.84 -6.91
C PHE A 183 1.41 -4.86 -7.05
N LEU A 184 2.09 -3.80 -6.65
CA LEU A 184 3.56 -3.75 -6.68
C LEU A 184 4.17 -4.82 -5.75
N GLU A 185 3.63 -4.98 -4.54
CA GLU A 185 4.13 -5.95 -3.56
C GLU A 185 3.79 -7.42 -3.93
N LEU A 186 2.58 -7.69 -4.44
CA LEU A 186 2.10 -9.06 -4.62
C LEU A 186 2.37 -9.62 -6.03
N ALA A 187 2.40 -8.78 -7.05
CA ALA A 187 2.56 -9.21 -8.43
C ALA A 187 3.91 -8.79 -9.02
N MET A 188 4.25 -7.50 -8.94
CA MET A 188 5.49 -7.00 -9.54
C MET A 188 6.73 -7.52 -8.83
N GLU A 189 6.75 -7.47 -7.49
CA GLU A 189 7.85 -7.97 -6.66
C GLU A 189 8.01 -9.48 -6.87
N ALA A 190 6.91 -10.24 -6.81
CA ALA A 190 6.95 -11.68 -7.05
C ALA A 190 7.50 -12.08 -8.43
N GLY A 191 7.12 -11.35 -9.49
CA GLY A 191 7.65 -11.59 -10.83
C GLY A 191 9.11 -11.14 -11.01
N CYS A 192 9.51 -10.10 -10.28
CA CYS A 192 10.86 -9.55 -10.27
C CYS A 192 11.85 -10.49 -9.55
N GLU A 193 11.44 -11.14 -8.46
CA GLU A 193 12.24 -12.07 -7.66
C GLU A 193 12.65 -13.34 -8.42
N GLU A 194 11.95 -13.69 -9.49
CA GLU A 194 12.31 -14.82 -10.35
C GLU A 194 13.68 -14.62 -11.06
N PHE A 195 14.19 -13.38 -11.08
CA PHE A 195 15.51 -13.06 -11.62
C PHE A 195 16.55 -12.98 -10.50
N GLU A 196 17.38 -14.03 -10.38
CA GLU A 196 18.35 -14.18 -9.27
C GLU A 196 19.27 -12.97 -9.10
N PHE A 197 19.72 -12.33 -10.18
CA PHE A 197 20.58 -11.16 -10.07
C PHE A 197 19.85 -9.93 -9.48
N ILE A 198 18.52 -9.82 -9.66
CA ILE A 198 17.70 -8.77 -9.06
C ILE A 198 17.40 -9.10 -7.60
N SER A 199 17.02 -10.35 -7.30
CA SER A 199 16.71 -10.78 -5.93
C SER A 199 17.92 -10.68 -4.97
N ASN A 200 19.14 -10.64 -5.51
CA ASN A 200 20.38 -10.43 -4.77
C ASN A 200 20.82 -8.96 -4.66
N MET A 201 20.04 -7.99 -5.16
CA MET A 201 20.34 -6.56 -5.02
C MET A 201 20.16 -6.08 -3.58
N GLU A 202 20.81 -4.96 -3.25
CA GLU A 202 20.51 -4.25 -2.01
C GLU A 202 19.05 -3.76 -2.00
N GLU A 203 18.42 -3.68 -0.82
CA GLU A 203 16.98 -3.45 -0.66
C GLU A 203 16.45 -2.26 -1.47
N ASN A 204 17.18 -1.14 -1.50
CA ASN A 204 16.75 0.05 -2.23
C ASN A 204 16.79 -0.15 -3.75
N ASP A 205 17.84 -0.81 -4.24
CA ASP A 205 18.01 -1.07 -5.68
C ASP A 205 16.99 -2.11 -6.14
N PHE A 206 16.75 -3.13 -5.33
CA PHE A 206 15.70 -4.13 -5.53
C PHE A 206 14.32 -3.46 -5.64
N LYS A 207 13.94 -2.62 -4.67
CA LYS A 207 12.67 -1.89 -4.72
C LYS A 207 12.57 -0.97 -5.92
N GLN A 208 13.66 -0.30 -6.28
CA GLN A 208 13.67 0.54 -7.47
C GLN A 208 13.46 -0.27 -8.75
N ALA A 209 14.08 -1.43 -8.87
CA ALA A 209 13.92 -2.32 -10.02
C ALA A 209 12.51 -2.91 -10.11
N CYS A 210 11.96 -3.40 -8.99
CA CYS A 210 10.70 -4.13 -8.95
C CYS A 210 9.46 -3.24 -8.90
N HIS A 211 9.52 -2.05 -8.28
CA HIS A 211 8.35 -1.20 -8.05
C HIS A 211 8.25 0.01 -9.00
N THR A 212 9.30 0.31 -9.79
CA THR A 212 9.23 1.42 -10.73
C THR A 212 8.53 0.98 -12.01
N MET A 213 7.31 1.46 -12.20
CA MET A 213 6.55 1.17 -13.41
C MET A 213 6.94 2.11 -14.56
N ARG A 214 6.71 1.63 -15.80
CA ARG A 214 6.96 2.40 -17.01
C ARG A 214 5.96 3.54 -17.19
N GLU A 215 6.40 4.64 -17.79
CA GLU A 215 5.64 5.86 -18.00
C GLU A 215 5.49 6.22 -19.50
N ASP A 216 5.72 5.25 -20.37
CA ASP A 216 5.71 5.42 -21.84
C ASP A 216 4.32 5.25 -22.47
N GLY A 217 3.27 5.22 -21.65
CA GLY A 217 1.88 5.13 -22.05
C GLY A 217 1.32 3.71 -22.14
N VAL A 218 2.12 2.68 -21.86
CA VAL A 218 1.66 1.29 -21.75
C VAL A 218 0.82 1.10 -20.49
N TYR A 219 1.26 1.66 -19.36
CA TYR A 219 0.44 1.76 -18.17
C TYR A 219 -0.28 3.10 -18.13
N VAL A 220 -1.61 3.06 -18.03
CA VAL A 220 -2.47 4.24 -18.01
C VAL A 220 -3.13 4.34 -16.64
N GLU A 221 -2.85 5.41 -15.93
CA GLU A 221 -3.52 5.72 -14.67
C GLU A 221 -4.98 6.08 -14.93
N ALA A 222 -5.89 5.21 -14.48
CA ALA A 222 -7.33 5.35 -14.74
C ALA A 222 -8.10 6.05 -13.60
N GLY A 223 -7.39 6.54 -12.58
CA GLY A 223 -7.96 7.19 -11.41
C GLY A 223 -8.24 6.23 -10.25
N GLU A 224 -8.71 6.80 -9.15
CA GLU A 224 -9.00 6.08 -7.90
C GLU A 224 -10.33 5.28 -7.94
N ASN A 225 -11.13 5.49 -8.98
CA ASN A 225 -12.44 4.86 -9.11
C ASN A 225 -12.37 3.68 -10.08
N ASP A 226 -12.34 2.49 -9.54
CA ASP A 226 -12.23 1.22 -10.28
C ASP A 226 -13.37 1.01 -11.29
N ASN A 227 -14.54 1.62 -11.08
CA ASN A 227 -15.61 1.60 -12.09
C ASN A 227 -15.20 2.23 -13.42
N LEU A 228 -14.28 3.20 -13.41
CA LEU A 228 -13.77 3.80 -14.65
C LEU A 228 -12.88 2.81 -15.41
N ILE A 229 -12.16 1.95 -14.71
CA ILE A 229 -11.35 0.90 -15.32
C ILE A 229 -12.28 -0.10 -16.03
N VAL A 230 -13.32 -0.59 -15.34
CA VAL A 230 -14.30 -1.51 -15.91
C VAL A 230 -14.96 -0.93 -17.17
N GLN A 231 -15.42 0.33 -17.15
CA GLN A 231 -16.01 1.00 -18.31
C GLN A 231 -15.04 1.10 -19.50
N LYS A 232 -13.75 1.35 -19.23
CA LYS A 232 -12.73 1.41 -20.28
C LYS A 232 -12.44 0.03 -20.87
N LEU A 233 -12.49 -1.03 -20.08
CA LEU A 233 -12.34 -2.41 -20.56
C LEU A 233 -13.51 -2.83 -21.44
N GLU A 234 -14.75 -2.42 -21.14
CA GLU A 234 -15.89 -2.61 -22.06
C GLU A 234 -15.67 -1.91 -23.42
N ALA A 235 -15.07 -0.71 -23.39
CA ALA A 235 -14.83 0.06 -24.62
C ALA A 235 -13.58 -0.40 -25.38
N ASN A 236 -12.62 -1.04 -24.72
CA ASN A 236 -11.37 -1.55 -25.31
C ASN A 236 -11.09 -2.98 -24.82
N PRO A 237 -11.62 -3.99 -25.52
CA PRO A 237 -11.45 -5.38 -25.14
C PRO A 237 -9.98 -5.89 -25.12
N ASN A 238 -9.07 -5.18 -25.80
CA ASN A 238 -7.65 -5.53 -25.82
C ASN A 238 -6.86 -5.01 -24.62
N ALA A 239 -7.45 -4.12 -23.82
CA ALA A 239 -6.80 -3.61 -22.61
C ALA A 239 -6.95 -4.58 -21.42
N VAL A 240 -6.00 -4.50 -20.51
CA VAL A 240 -6.02 -5.21 -19.22
C VAL A 240 -6.25 -4.19 -18.12
N GLY A 241 -7.03 -4.53 -17.11
CA GLY A 241 -7.32 -3.68 -15.95
C GLY A 241 -6.76 -4.28 -14.66
N ILE A 242 -6.31 -3.41 -13.77
CA ILE A 242 -5.88 -3.76 -12.41
C ILE A 242 -6.78 -3.01 -11.44
N PHE A 243 -7.50 -3.74 -10.58
CA PHE A 243 -8.46 -3.15 -9.63
C PHE A 243 -8.80 -4.14 -8.51
N GLY A 244 -9.54 -3.67 -7.49
CA GLY A 244 -9.97 -4.51 -6.38
C GLY A 244 -10.92 -5.63 -6.80
N TYR A 245 -10.74 -6.82 -6.23
CA TYR A 245 -11.51 -8.03 -6.56
C TYR A 245 -13.03 -7.83 -6.44
N SER A 246 -13.49 -7.03 -5.52
CA SER A 246 -14.91 -6.72 -5.34
C SER A 246 -15.56 -6.09 -6.59
N PHE A 247 -14.78 -5.38 -7.41
CA PHE A 247 -15.27 -4.80 -8.67
C PHE A 247 -15.36 -5.85 -9.77
N LEU A 248 -14.50 -6.87 -9.76
CA LEU A 248 -14.63 -8.02 -10.63
C LEU A 248 -15.95 -8.76 -10.37
N GLU A 249 -16.23 -9.09 -9.09
CA GLU A 249 -17.47 -9.77 -8.71
C GLU A 249 -18.74 -8.99 -9.07
N GLN A 250 -18.69 -7.65 -8.97
CA GLN A 250 -19.83 -6.79 -9.28
C GLN A 250 -20.05 -6.55 -10.77
N ASN A 251 -19.10 -6.93 -11.63
CA ASN A 251 -19.11 -6.69 -13.07
C ASN A 251 -18.70 -7.94 -13.86
N ASP A 252 -19.02 -9.13 -13.38
CA ASP A 252 -18.73 -10.41 -14.01
C ASP A 252 -19.45 -10.63 -15.35
N ASP A 253 -20.44 -9.78 -15.64
CA ASP A 253 -21.11 -9.69 -16.93
C ASP A 253 -20.35 -8.88 -17.99
N LYS A 254 -19.25 -8.18 -17.61
CA LYS A 254 -18.49 -7.26 -18.48
C LYS A 254 -17.01 -7.59 -18.54
N VAL A 255 -16.45 -8.03 -17.45
CA VAL A 255 -15.02 -8.33 -17.31
C VAL A 255 -14.80 -9.73 -16.75
N GLN A 256 -13.68 -10.32 -17.11
CA GLN A 256 -13.22 -11.62 -16.62
C GLN A 256 -11.81 -11.49 -16.05
N SER A 257 -11.49 -12.28 -15.02
CA SER A 257 -10.14 -12.34 -14.48
C SER A 257 -9.19 -12.98 -15.49
N SER A 258 -7.96 -12.48 -15.55
CA SER A 258 -6.86 -13.26 -16.09
C SER A 258 -6.50 -14.40 -15.12
N ILE A 259 -5.99 -15.50 -15.66
CA ILE A 259 -5.37 -16.56 -14.86
C ILE A 259 -3.95 -16.09 -14.55
N ILE A 260 -3.57 -16.08 -13.26
CA ILE A 260 -2.22 -15.70 -12.84
C ILE A 260 -1.56 -16.89 -12.16
N ASN A 261 -0.40 -17.34 -12.70
CA ASN A 261 0.33 -18.51 -12.22
C ASN A 261 -0.56 -19.77 -12.13
N GLY A 262 -1.51 -19.93 -13.06
CA GLY A 262 -2.41 -21.08 -13.13
C GLY A 262 -3.59 -21.05 -12.13
N HIS A 263 -3.90 -19.89 -11.56
CA HIS A 263 -4.98 -19.69 -10.57
C HIS A 263 -5.97 -18.61 -11.00
#